data_1c0f4fb6bff596c595f8fe2f0f8a6acf
#
_entry.id   1c0f4fb6bff596c595f8fe2f0f8a6acf
#
_cell.length_a   1.000
_cell.length_b   1.000
_cell.length_c   1.000
_cell.angle_alpha   90.00
_cell.angle_beta   90.00
_cell.angle_gamma   90.00
#
_symmetry.space_group_name_H-M   'P 1'
#
loop_
_entity.id
_entity.type
_entity.pdbx_description
1 polymer ?
#
loop_
_entity_poly.entity_id
_entity_poly.type
_entity_poly.pdbx_seq_one_letter_code
_entity_poly.pdbx_strand_id
1 'polypeptide(L)'
;MMRFLNRFSEPAFLLLRMVAGLAFGFHGLQKIFGVLSEFHPAVGTQIWCGGIIEIVAGSLIAIGLFTQCAAFVASGTMAVAYTQFHWKLAFGAQFFPGINKGELALIYSVLFLYIACRGAGPFSLDGIRKPRG
;
A
#
# COMPACT_ATOMS: atom_id res chain seq x y z
N MET A 1 -9.77 24.14 -19.01
CA MET A 1 -8.54 23.59 -18.37
C MET A 1 -8.82 22.27 -17.65
N MET A 2 -9.84 22.15 -16.84
CA MET A 2 -10.16 20.91 -16.09
C MET A 2 -10.46 19.68 -16.98
N ARG A 3 -11.18 19.82 -18.08
CA ARG A 3 -11.45 18.73 -19.02
C ARG A 3 -10.19 18.13 -19.66
N PHE A 4 -9.15 18.93 -19.82
CA PHE A 4 -7.87 18.46 -20.35
C PHE A 4 -7.18 17.46 -19.38
N LEU A 5 -7.23 17.73 -18.08
CA LEU A 5 -6.61 16.86 -17.07
C LEU A 5 -7.35 15.53 -16.91
N ASN A 6 -8.67 15.51 -17.11
CA ASN A 6 -9.47 14.29 -16.94
C ASN A 6 -9.02 13.14 -17.86
N ARG A 7 -8.48 13.44 -19.05
CA ARG A 7 -7.97 12.42 -19.98
C ARG A 7 -6.71 11.73 -19.47
N PHE A 8 -6.02 12.32 -18.50
CA PHE A 8 -4.83 11.73 -17.88
C PHE A 8 -5.14 10.95 -16.59
N SER A 9 -6.40 10.85 -16.21
CA SER A 9 -6.79 10.17 -14.97
C SER A 9 -6.33 8.71 -14.89
N GLU A 10 -6.47 7.95 -16.00
CA GLU A 10 -6.06 6.55 -16.05
C GLU A 10 -4.53 6.37 -16.06
N PRO A 11 -3.75 7.11 -16.87
CA PRO A 11 -2.30 7.10 -16.78
C PRO A 11 -1.78 7.55 -15.41
N ALA A 12 -2.39 8.58 -14.81
CA ALA A 12 -2.01 9.04 -13.47
C ALA A 12 -2.31 7.98 -12.39
N PHE A 13 -3.43 7.27 -12.53
CA PHE A 13 -3.75 6.16 -11.64
C PHE A 13 -2.79 4.98 -11.80
N LEU A 14 -2.40 4.65 -13.04
CA LEU A 14 -1.35 3.66 -13.28
C LEU A 14 -0.07 4.02 -12.53
N LEU A 15 0.39 5.27 -12.68
CA LEU A 15 1.60 5.76 -12.00
C LEU A 15 1.45 5.69 -10.48
N LEU A 16 0.32 6.16 -9.93
CA LEU A 16 0.03 6.10 -8.50
C LEU A 16 0.10 4.66 -7.98
N ARG A 17 -0.55 3.73 -8.67
CA ARG A 17 -0.60 2.32 -8.30
C ARG A 17 0.77 1.66 -8.35
N MET A 18 1.55 1.91 -9.41
CA MET A 18 2.91 1.39 -9.54
C MET A 18 3.83 1.92 -8.45
N VAL A 19 3.86 3.22 -8.25
CA VAL A 19 4.72 3.85 -7.23
C VAL A 19 4.34 3.38 -5.83
N ALA A 20 3.04 3.38 -5.50
CA ALA A 20 2.57 2.93 -4.19
C ALA A 20 2.90 1.44 -3.95
N GLY A 21 2.65 0.58 -4.94
CA GLY A 21 2.94 -0.85 -4.83
C GLY A 21 4.43 -1.15 -4.69
N LEU A 22 5.27 -0.50 -5.49
CA LEU A 22 6.74 -0.68 -5.43
C LEU A 22 7.32 -0.14 -4.12
N ALA A 23 6.91 1.05 -3.68
CA ALA A 23 7.37 1.61 -2.42
C ALA A 23 6.94 0.77 -1.23
N PHE A 24 5.71 0.26 -1.24
CA PHE A 24 5.20 -0.65 -0.20
C PHE A 24 5.96 -1.97 -0.18
N GLY A 25 6.20 -2.59 -1.35
CA GLY A 25 7.02 -3.79 -1.48
C GLY A 25 8.46 -3.59 -1.02
N PHE A 26 9.04 -2.42 -1.26
CA PHE A 26 10.39 -2.08 -0.79
C PHE A 26 10.49 -2.08 0.74
N HIS A 27 9.49 -1.58 1.46
CA HIS A 27 9.46 -1.69 2.93
C HIS A 27 9.48 -3.15 3.40
N GLY A 28 8.82 -4.04 2.68
CA GLY A 28 8.90 -5.48 2.94
C GLY A 28 10.30 -6.05 2.70
N LEU A 29 10.96 -5.65 1.59
CA LEU A 29 12.35 -6.06 1.31
C LEU A 29 13.31 -5.61 2.41
N GLN A 30 13.12 -4.41 2.95
CA GLN A 30 13.91 -3.92 4.08
C GLN A 30 13.74 -4.81 5.32
N LYS A 31 12.51 -5.20 5.64
CA LYS A 31 12.19 -6.03 6.82
C LYS A 31 12.67 -7.47 6.69
N ILE A 32 12.52 -8.07 5.51
CA ILE A 32 12.81 -9.50 5.30
C ILE A 32 14.28 -9.74 4.95
N PHE A 33 14.85 -8.92 4.08
CA PHE A 33 16.20 -9.10 3.54
C PHE A 33 17.20 -8.03 4.01
N GLY A 34 16.76 -7.04 4.80
CA GLY A 34 17.62 -5.96 5.28
C GLY A 34 18.16 -5.05 4.18
N VAL A 35 17.45 -4.93 3.06
CA VAL A 35 17.90 -4.09 1.95
C VAL A 35 17.98 -2.64 2.39
N LEU A 36 19.19 -2.08 2.45
CA LEU A 36 19.46 -0.70 2.89
C LEU A 36 18.83 -0.37 4.26
N SER A 37 18.75 -1.36 5.16
CA SER A 37 18.17 -1.20 6.49
C SER A 37 18.94 -2.04 7.53
N GLU A 38 19.15 -1.48 8.70
CA GLU A 38 19.71 -2.20 9.85
C GLU A 38 18.62 -2.89 10.69
N PHE A 39 17.34 -2.60 10.37
CA PHE A 39 16.21 -3.15 11.11
C PHE A 39 15.83 -4.54 10.58
N HIS A 40 16.03 -5.55 11.41
CA HIS A 40 15.70 -6.96 11.10
C HIS A 40 14.74 -7.51 12.15
N PRO A 41 13.43 -7.53 11.90
CA PRO A 41 12.49 -8.17 12.81
C PRO A 41 12.74 -9.68 12.87
N ALA A 42 12.58 -10.27 14.04
CA ALA A 42 12.73 -11.71 14.22
C ALA A 42 11.70 -12.47 13.37
N VAL A 43 12.14 -13.59 12.79
CA VAL A 43 11.30 -14.46 11.95
C VAL A 43 10.07 -14.92 12.74
N GLY A 44 8.91 -14.86 12.10
CA GLY A 44 7.63 -15.26 12.68
C GLY A 44 6.94 -14.19 13.54
N THR A 45 7.58 -13.04 13.77
CA THR A 45 6.92 -11.92 14.48
C THR A 45 5.87 -11.26 13.58
N GLN A 46 4.95 -10.52 14.21
CA GLN A 46 3.92 -9.75 13.48
C GLN A 46 4.54 -8.80 12.45
N ILE A 47 5.63 -8.13 12.80
CA ILE A 47 6.33 -7.20 11.90
C ILE A 47 6.97 -7.95 10.72
N TRP A 48 7.54 -9.12 10.96
CA TRP A 48 8.11 -9.97 9.93
C TRP A 48 7.01 -10.47 8.96
N CYS A 49 5.88 -10.97 9.49
CA CYS A 49 4.72 -11.36 8.68
C CYS A 49 4.19 -10.19 7.85
N GLY A 50 4.15 -8.99 8.44
CA GLY A 50 3.83 -7.75 7.73
C GLY A 50 4.76 -7.49 6.55
N GLY A 51 6.07 -7.76 6.71
CA GLY A 51 7.05 -7.65 5.63
C GLY A 51 6.77 -8.57 4.46
N ILE A 52 6.35 -9.81 4.69
CA ILE A 52 5.92 -10.73 3.64
C ILE A 52 4.69 -10.19 2.90
N ILE A 53 3.69 -9.72 3.63
CA ILE A 53 2.49 -9.11 3.04
C ILE A 53 2.88 -7.89 2.18
N GLU A 54 3.78 -7.05 2.66
CA GLU A 54 4.26 -5.88 1.94
C GLU A 54 4.92 -6.24 0.60
N ILE A 55 5.76 -7.28 0.57
CA ILE A 55 6.39 -7.75 -0.67
C ILE A 55 5.34 -8.29 -1.64
N VAL A 56 4.51 -9.22 -1.19
CA VAL A 56 3.54 -9.91 -2.05
C VAL A 56 2.47 -8.93 -2.53
N ALA A 57 1.80 -8.24 -1.62
CA ALA A 57 0.72 -7.32 -1.97
C ALA A 57 1.25 -6.12 -2.76
N GLY A 58 2.41 -5.57 -2.40
CA GLY A 58 3.04 -4.48 -3.14
C GLY A 58 3.35 -4.85 -4.59
N SER A 59 3.91 -6.03 -4.81
CA SER A 59 4.19 -6.54 -6.16
C SER A 59 2.91 -6.73 -6.97
N LEU A 60 1.89 -7.36 -6.39
CA LEU A 60 0.59 -7.57 -7.05
C LEU A 60 -0.10 -6.25 -7.40
N ILE A 61 -0.08 -5.28 -6.50
CA ILE A 61 -0.64 -3.95 -6.74
C ILE A 61 0.13 -3.24 -7.86
N ALA A 62 1.47 -3.30 -7.86
CA ALA A 62 2.29 -2.64 -8.88
C ALA A 62 1.97 -3.15 -10.28
N ILE A 63 1.93 -4.47 -10.50
CA ILE A 63 1.60 -5.07 -11.79
C ILE A 63 0.10 -5.09 -12.11
N GLY A 64 -0.75 -4.85 -11.12
CA GLY A 64 -2.21 -4.85 -11.29
C GLY A 64 -2.81 -6.24 -11.44
N LEU A 65 -2.36 -7.20 -10.65
CA LEU A 65 -2.86 -8.57 -10.61
C LEU A 65 -3.50 -8.86 -9.25
N PHE A 66 -4.72 -9.39 -9.24
CA PHE A 66 -5.53 -9.58 -8.04
C PHE A 66 -5.59 -8.30 -7.19
N THR A 67 -5.63 -7.17 -7.86
CA THR A 67 -5.37 -5.84 -7.27
C THR A 67 -6.31 -5.51 -6.11
N GLN A 68 -7.60 -5.81 -6.24
CA GLN A 68 -8.58 -5.49 -5.20
C GLN A 68 -8.29 -6.25 -3.90
N CYS A 69 -8.01 -7.55 -4.00
CA CYS A 69 -7.68 -8.38 -2.83
C CYS A 69 -6.35 -7.95 -2.21
N ALA A 70 -5.31 -7.77 -3.03
CA ALA A 70 -4.00 -7.35 -2.57
C ALA A 70 -4.06 -5.97 -1.88
N ALA A 71 -4.76 -5.02 -2.47
CA ALA A 71 -4.91 -3.68 -1.91
C ALA A 71 -5.75 -3.69 -0.62
N PHE A 72 -6.79 -4.52 -0.54
CA PHE A 72 -7.57 -4.66 0.69
C PHE A 72 -6.72 -5.19 1.85
N VAL A 73 -5.93 -6.24 1.60
CA VAL A 73 -5.01 -6.80 2.61
C VAL A 73 -3.95 -5.77 3.00
N ALA A 74 -3.36 -5.07 2.03
CA ALA A 74 -2.37 -4.01 2.29
C ALA A 74 -2.97 -2.87 3.13
N SER A 75 -4.20 -2.44 2.83
CA SER A 75 -4.93 -1.43 3.59
C SER A 75 -5.11 -1.84 5.05
N GLY A 76 -5.60 -3.05 5.28
CA GLY A 76 -5.78 -3.61 6.63
C GLY A 76 -4.46 -3.73 7.39
N THR A 77 -3.40 -4.20 6.73
CA THR A 77 -2.06 -4.29 7.32
C THR A 77 -1.57 -2.92 7.79
N MET A 78 -1.75 -1.88 6.97
CA MET A 78 -1.34 -0.53 7.34
C MET A 78 -2.24 0.11 8.40
N ALA A 79 -3.53 -0.18 8.41
CA ALA A 79 -4.43 0.26 9.48
C ALA A 79 -4.01 -0.33 10.84
N VAL A 80 -3.66 -1.63 10.87
CA VAL A 80 -3.13 -2.30 12.07
C VAL A 80 -1.79 -1.71 12.47
N ALA A 81 -0.88 -1.51 11.53
CA ALA A 81 0.43 -0.90 11.80
C ALA A 81 0.27 0.51 12.39
N TYR A 82 -0.63 1.32 11.83
CA TYR A 82 -0.90 2.66 12.35
C TYR A 82 -1.42 2.62 13.78
N THR A 83 -2.45 1.82 14.05
CA THR A 83 -3.07 1.77 15.36
C THR A 83 -2.18 1.17 16.44
N GLN A 84 -1.41 0.14 16.12
CA GLN A 84 -0.58 -0.57 17.10
C GLN A 84 0.80 0.05 17.32
N PHE A 85 1.46 0.53 16.26
CA PHE A 85 2.85 0.96 16.35
C PHE A 85 3.04 2.48 16.38
N HIS A 86 2.10 3.23 15.82
CA HIS A 86 2.18 4.68 15.74
C HIS A 86 1.24 5.38 16.72
N TRP A 87 -0.06 5.27 16.50
CA TRP A 87 -1.04 5.93 17.34
C TRP A 87 -1.11 5.32 18.74
N LYS A 88 -1.08 3.99 18.85
CA LYS A 88 -1.18 3.24 20.12
C LYS A 88 -2.44 3.57 20.94
N LEU A 89 -3.48 4.03 20.25
CA LEU A 89 -4.74 4.50 20.83
C LEU A 89 -4.56 5.59 21.89
N ALA A 90 -3.48 6.37 21.81
CA ALA A 90 -3.22 7.49 22.70
C ALA A 90 -3.97 8.75 22.25
N PHE A 91 -4.65 9.40 23.17
CA PHE A 91 -5.33 10.68 22.95
C PHE A 91 -4.44 11.83 23.45
N GLY A 92 -4.60 13.02 22.89
CA GLY A 92 -3.71 14.15 23.12
C GLY A 92 -2.79 14.38 21.93
N ALA A 93 -1.53 14.75 22.17
CA ALA A 93 -0.57 15.06 21.08
C ALA A 93 -0.33 13.86 20.14
N GLN A 94 -0.25 12.65 20.68
CA GLN A 94 -0.02 11.43 19.91
C GLN A 94 -1.22 10.98 19.02
N PHE A 95 -2.36 11.64 19.15
CA PHE A 95 -3.48 11.43 18.24
C PHE A 95 -3.16 11.90 16.81
N PHE A 96 -2.29 12.89 16.67
CA PHE A 96 -1.98 13.49 15.38
C PHE A 96 -0.90 12.70 14.63
N PRO A 97 -1.17 12.24 13.38
CA PRO A 97 -0.25 11.41 12.60
C PRO A 97 1.14 12.04 12.37
N GLY A 98 1.20 13.36 12.22
CA GLY A 98 2.46 14.08 12.08
C GLY A 98 3.35 14.02 13.34
N ILE A 99 2.75 13.85 14.51
CA ILE A 99 3.48 13.74 15.79
C ILE A 99 3.84 12.27 16.09
N ASN A 100 2.89 11.35 15.89
CA ASN A 100 3.12 9.92 16.15
C ASN A 100 3.96 9.23 15.06
N LYS A 101 4.38 9.95 14.02
CA LYS A 101 5.17 9.47 12.87
C LYS A 101 4.47 8.38 12.04
N GLY A 102 3.16 8.32 12.10
CA GLY A 102 2.33 7.34 11.40
C GLY A 102 1.69 7.83 10.11
N GLU A 103 2.04 9.03 9.62
CA GLU A 103 1.43 9.61 8.40
C GLU A 103 1.51 8.64 7.22
N LEU A 104 2.67 8.02 7.00
CA LEU A 104 2.85 7.11 5.88
C LEU A 104 1.95 5.88 6.00
N ALA A 105 1.86 5.26 7.18
CA ALA A 105 1.00 4.10 7.43
C ALA A 105 -0.48 4.46 7.24
N LEU A 106 -0.89 5.62 7.74
CA LEU A 106 -2.26 6.11 7.58
C LEU A 106 -2.59 6.39 6.11
N ILE A 107 -1.71 7.10 5.39
CA ILE A 107 -1.90 7.40 3.96
C ILE A 107 -1.96 6.11 3.15
N TYR A 108 -1.07 5.15 3.37
CA TYR A 108 -1.13 3.86 2.69
C TYR A 108 -2.41 3.09 2.99
N SER A 109 -2.88 3.11 4.23
CA SER A 109 -4.15 2.45 4.59
C SER A 109 -5.31 2.97 3.74
N VAL A 110 -5.48 4.29 3.67
CA VAL A 110 -6.57 4.92 2.91
C VAL A 110 -6.35 4.80 1.40
N LEU A 111 -5.13 4.95 0.92
CA LEU A 111 -4.78 4.82 -0.49
C LEU A 111 -5.07 3.42 -1.02
N PHE A 112 -4.65 2.38 -0.29
CA PHE A 112 -4.92 1.00 -0.69
C PHE A 112 -6.40 0.63 -0.56
N LEU A 113 -7.12 1.22 0.39
CA LEU A 113 -8.57 1.09 0.44
C LEU A 113 -9.23 1.67 -0.81
N TYR A 114 -8.80 2.84 -1.25
CA TYR A 114 -9.27 3.44 -2.50
C TYR A 114 -8.97 2.53 -3.72
N ILE A 115 -7.75 2.00 -3.82
CA ILE A 115 -7.37 1.06 -4.90
C ILE A 115 -8.22 -0.21 -4.83
N ALA A 116 -8.48 -0.75 -3.65
CA ALA A 116 -9.35 -1.92 -3.46
C ALA A 116 -10.78 -1.66 -3.98
N CYS A 117 -11.33 -0.49 -3.68
CA CYS A 117 -12.67 -0.11 -4.15
C CYS A 117 -12.71 0.17 -5.65
N ARG A 118 -11.71 0.86 -6.19
CA ARG A 118 -11.64 1.25 -7.59
C ARG A 118 -11.29 0.08 -8.52
N GLY A 119 -10.43 -0.81 -8.07
CA GLY A 119 -9.83 -1.87 -8.90
C GLY A 119 -8.55 -1.43 -9.61
N ALA A 120 -8.06 -2.31 -10.47
CA ALA A 120 -6.73 -2.17 -11.10
C ALA A 120 -6.64 -1.10 -12.20
N GLY A 121 -7.76 -0.72 -12.79
CA GLY A 121 -7.79 0.14 -13.97
C GLY A 121 -7.44 -0.60 -15.27
N PRO A 122 -7.53 0.09 -16.42
CA PRO A 122 -7.34 -0.53 -17.73
C PRO A 122 -5.89 -0.94 -18.01
N PHE A 123 -4.91 -0.22 -17.45
CA PHE A 123 -3.49 -0.49 -17.62
C PHE A 123 -2.97 -1.45 -16.52
N SER A 124 -3.46 -2.69 -16.54
CA SER A 124 -3.16 -3.71 -15.53
C SER A 124 -3.36 -5.11 -16.08
N LEU A 125 -2.76 -6.13 -15.45
CA LEU A 125 -3.01 -7.52 -15.82
C LEU A 125 -4.48 -7.91 -15.58
N ASP A 126 -5.10 -7.43 -14.52
CA ASP A 126 -6.53 -7.65 -14.27
C ASP A 126 -7.40 -7.03 -15.38
N GLY A 127 -7.02 -5.85 -15.88
CA GLY A 127 -7.71 -5.17 -16.98
C GLY A 127 -7.61 -5.92 -18.30
N ILE A 128 -6.47 -6.53 -18.59
CA ILE A 128 -6.25 -7.33 -19.80
C ILE A 128 -7.02 -8.65 -19.74
N ARG A 129 -7.15 -9.25 -18.56
CA ARG A 129 -7.81 -10.55 -18.34
C ARG A 129 -9.34 -10.46 -18.33
N LYS A 130 -9.93 -9.27 -18.15
CA LYS A 130 -11.38 -9.11 -18.25
C LYS A 130 -11.81 -9.24 -19.72
N PRO A 131 -12.77 -10.13 -20.06
CA PRO A 131 -13.34 -10.13 -21.39
C PRO A 131 -13.91 -8.75 -21.71
N ARG A 132 -13.57 -8.21 -22.86
CA ARG A 132 -14.25 -7.02 -23.38
C ARG A 132 -15.68 -7.46 -23.70
N GLY A 133 -16.58 -7.22 -22.75
CA GLY A 133 -18.01 -7.33 -22.99
C GLY A 133 -18.52 -6.19 -23.86
#